data_ccc2026735ba569810cc4eba403379c1
#
_entry.id   ccc2026735ba569810cc4eba403379c1
#
_cell.length_a   1.000
_cell.length_b   1.000
_cell.length_c   1.000
_cell.angle_alpha   90.00
_cell.angle_beta   90.00
_cell.angle_gamma   90.00
#
_symmetry.space_group_name_H-M   'P 1'
#
loop_
_entity.id
_entity.type
_entity.pdbx_description
1 polymer ?
#
loop_
_entity_poly.entity_id
_entity_poly.type
_entity_poly.pdbx_seq_one_letter_code
_entity_poly.pdbx_strand_id
1 'polypeptide(L)'
;MSNWVKGGRIMLIFLSIILICLLTSAGVLFVMSPGKPEPFLVKNGSVLQGSISEKIFLNINGVRQGMFIRSKNVKNPVLLYLHGGMPDYFLTERYPTGLEDIFTVVWWEQRGSGLSYSSNIPRESITLDQMISDTKEVTNYLLKRFGQKKIYLMGHSGGTFIGINVAAQFPELYHAYVGVAQMSCQLESERLAYEYMIEQYKVTGNMKMLRKLESAPVTLKDGTPDSYLLLRDKAMHSLGVGTTHNMKSVITGIFFQSLKCRDYTLIEKIKMWSGKARSGVSPLWGKMLSTDLAVEVTEINIPVYFFHGIYDYTVSYNLAKDYFNELKAPIKGFYTFEKSAHSPIFEEPEKSVQIIRNDIINGQSTQS
;
A
#
# COMPACT_ATOMS: atom_id res chain seq x y z
N MET A 1 58.24 -17.02 -5.15
CA MET A 1 56.77 -17.22 -5.16
C MET A 1 56.26 -16.51 -6.42
N SER A 2 55.63 -17.25 -7.34
CA SER A 2 55.22 -16.72 -8.63
C SER A 2 54.09 -15.67 -8.43
N ASN A 3 53.98 -14.70 -9.32
CA ASN A 3 52.90 -13.67 -9.30
C ASN A 3 51.51 -14.28 -9.27
N TRP A 4 51.32 -15.51 -9.71
CA TRP A 4 50.09 -16.30 -9.65
C TRP A 4 49.66 -16.64 -8.21
N VAL A 5 50.62 -17.01 -7.34
CA VAL A 5 50.32 -17.33 -5.90
C VAL A 5 49.97 -16.08 -5.12
N LYS A 6 50.59 -14.92 -5.45
CA LYS A 6 50.23 -13.63 -4.84
C LYS A 6 48.84 -13.17 -5.28
N GLY A 7 48.46 -13.31 -6.55
CA GLY A 7 47.16 -12.98 -7.05
C GLY A 7 46.04 -13.84 -6.42
N GLY A 8 46.26 -15.15 -6.29
CA GLY A 8 45.30 -16.06 -5.62
C GLY A 8 45.08 -15.72 -4.13
N ARG A 9 46.12 -15.33 -3.39
CA ARG A 9 45.95 -14.88 -1.98
C ARG A 9 45.19 -13.58 -1.86
N ILE A 10 45.40 -12.59 -2.70
CA ILE A 10 44.68 -11.32 -2.71
C ILE A 10 43.20 -11.56 -3.01
N MET A 11 42.88 -12.41 -3.97
CA MET A 11 41.51 -12.77 -4.31
C MET A 11 40.82 -13.49 -3.16
N LEU A 12 41.50 -14.43 -2.46
CA LEU A 12 40.97 -15.11 -1.29
C LEU A 12 40.68 -14.14 -0.12
N ILE A 13 41.57 -13.20 0.15
CA ILE A 13 41.38 -12.16 1.16
C ILE A 13 40.18 -11.31 0.81
N PHE A 14 40.03 -10.87 -0.44
CA PHE A 14 38.89 -10.07 -0.89
C PHE A 14 37.56 -10.83 -0.76
N LEU A 15 37.50 -12.10 -1.16
CA LEU A 15 36.33 -12.95 -1.01
C LEU A 15 35.98 -13.18 0.47
N SER A 16 36.99 -13.36 1.33
CA SER A 16 36.80 -13.51 2.80
C SER A 16 36.22 -12.24 3.41
N ILE A 17 36.69 -11.06 3.02
CA ILE A 17 36.15 -9.77 3.48
C ILE A 17 34.68 -9.63 3.04
N ILE A 18 34.36 -9.93 1.78
CA ILE A 18 32.98 -9.91 1.29
C ILE A 18 32.10 -10.86 2.11
N LEU A 19 32.57 -12.09 2.34
CA LEU A 19 31.82 -13.07 3.11
C LEU A 19 31.56 -12.60 4.55
N ILE A 20 32.58 -12.04 5.21
CA ILE A 20 32.46 -11.50 6.57
C ILE A 20 31.44 -10.35 6.58
N CYS A 21 31.51 -9.43 5.61
CA CYS A 21 30.54 -8.33 5.50
C CYS A 21 29.11 -8.84 5.28
N LEU A 22 28.92 -9.86 4.44
CA LEU A 22 27.61 -10.48 4.19
C LEU A 22 27.08 -11.17 5.45
N LEU A 23 27.91 -11.95 6.15
CA LEU A 23 27.51 -12.62 7.40
C LEU A 23 27.18 -11.62 8.50
N THR A 24 27.98 -10.57 8.65
CA THR A 24 27.71 -9.50 9.62
C THR A 24 26.39 -8.78 9.28
N SER A 25 26.18 -8.43 8.01
CA SER A 25 24.94 -7.78 7.56
C SER A 25 23.72 -8.68 7.79
N ALA A 26 23.83 -9.98 7.48
CA ALA A 26 22.77 -10.95 7.75
C ALA A 26 22.49 -11.10 9.25
N GLY A 27 23.53 -11.13 10.09
CA GLY A 27 23.39 -11.16 11.54
C GLY A 27 22.69 -9.92 12.10
N VAL A 28 23.07 -8.73 11.62
CA VAL A 28 22.39 -7.47 11.99
C VAL A 28 20.92 -7.50 11.56
N LEU A 29 20.64 -7.88 10.32
CA LEU A 29 19.25 -7.98 9.83
C LEU A 29 18.43 -9.00 10.63
N PHE A 30 19.03 -10.12 11.03
CA PHE A 30 18.36 -11.13 11.86
C PHE A 30 17.97 -10.54 13.24
N VAL A 31 18.89 -9.86 13.92
CA VAL A 31 18.64 -9.20 15.21
C VAL A 31 17.60 -8.08 15.08
N MET A 32 17.60 -7.36 13.95
CA MET A 32 16.62 -6.32 13.64
C MET A 32 15.27 -6.86 13.15
N SER A 33 15.07 -8.17 13.14
CA SER A 33 13.86 -8.81 12.60
C SER A 33 13.20 -9.75 13.61
N PRO A 34 12.85 -9.28 14.82
CA PRO A 34 12.23 -10.12 15.87
C PRO A 34 10.84 -10.63 15.47
N GLY A 35 10.17 -9.97 14.52
CA GLY A 35 8.90 -10.41 13.98
C GLY A 35 7.71 -10.24 14.94
N LYS A 36 7.80 -9.32 15.87
CA LYS A 36 6.73 -9.00 16.82
C LYS A 36 6.46 -7.50 16.84
N PRO A 37 5.21 -7.06 16.67
CA PRO A 37 4.86 -5.66 16.85
C PRO A 37 5.02 -5.25 18.31
N GLU A 38 5.61 -4.08 18.53
CA GLU A 38 5.82 -3.56 19.86
C GLU A 38 4.50 -3.11 20.50
N PRO A 39 4.29 -3.34 21.80
CA PRO A 39 3.11 -2.88 22.51
C PRO A 39 3.08 -1.35 22.60
N PHE A 40 1.90 -0.76 22.74
CA PHE A 40 1.77 0.64 23.11
C PHE A 40 2.16 0.83 24.58
N LEU A 41 3.08 1.78 24.83
CA LEU A 41 3.57 2.06 26.18
C LEU A 41 3.06 3.41 26.67
N VAL A 42 2.82 3.51 27.98
CA VAL A 42 2.61 4.79 28.68
C VAL A 42 3.96 5.39 29.12
N LYS A 43 3.95 6.65 29.57
CA LYS A 43 5.18 7.40 29.90
C LYS A 43 6.13 6.70 30.89
N ASN A 44 5.61 5.85 31.77
CA ASN A 44 6.41 5.10 32.73
C ASN A 44 7.00 3.78 32.20
N GLY A 45 6.79 3.49 30.88
CA GLY A 45 7.28 2.28 30.21
C GLY A 45 6.40 1.04 30.38
N SER A 46 5.28 1.10 31.12
CA SER A 46 4.32 0.00 31.19
C SER A 46 3.43 -0.06 29.96
N VAL A 47 2.87 -1.24 29.67
CA VAL A 47 1.94 -1.43 28.54
C VAL A 47 0.66 -0.63 28.79
N LEU A 48 0.21 0.09 27.75
CA LEU A 48 -1.04 0.84 27.79
C LEU A 48 -2.22 -0.13 27.97
N GLN A 49 -2.93 -0.01 29.10
CA GLN A 49 -4.06 -0.89 29.41
C GLN A 49 -5.19 -0.72 28.40
N GLY A 50 -5.72 -1.84 27.92
CA GLY A 50 -6.78 -1.86 26.90
C GLY A 50 -6.26 -1.66 25.47
N SER A 51 -4.96 -1.51 25.26
CA SER A 51 -4.36 -1.51 23.91
C SER A 51 -4.21 -2.92 23.34
N ILE A 52 -4.13 -3.01 22.02
CA ILE A 52 -3.80 -4.24 21.31
C ILE A 52 -2.69 -3.98 20.29
N SER A 53 -1.71 -4.87 20.23
CA SER A 53 -0.61 -4.84 19.26
C SER A 53 -0.18 -6.27 18.99
N GLU A 54 -0.65 -6.85 17.90
CA GLU A 54 -0.41 -8.26 17.59
C GLU A 54 -0.25 -8.49 16.08
N LYS A 55 0.42 -9.59 15.76
CA LYS A 55 0.50 -10.17 14.42
C LYS A 55 -0.16 -11.54 14.46
N ILE A 56 -1.17 -11.74 13.64
CA ILE A 56 -1.93 -12.99 13.57
C ILE A 56 -1.96 -13.55 12.15
N PHE A 57 -2.29 -14.82 12.06
CA PHE A 57 -2.48 -15.53 10.81
C PHE A 57 -3.78 -16.31 10.86
N LEU A 58 -4.55 -16.24 9.78
CA LEU A 58 -5.84 -16.91 9.62
C LEU A 58 -5.83 -17.73 8.34
N ASN A 59 -6.63 -18.78 8.29
CA ASN A 59 -6.92 -19.46 7.03
C ASN A 59 -8.14 -18.78 6.40
N ILE A 60 -7.90 -18.03 5.33
CA ILE A 60 -8.92 -17.29 4.57
C ILE A 60 -9.06 -17.96 3.20
N ASN A 61 -10.22 -18.56 2.95
CA ASN A 61 -10.51 -19.26 1.69
C ASN A 61 -9.37 -20.22 1.27
N GLY A 62 -8.91 -21.05 2.22
CA GLY A 62 -7.88 -22.07 1.99
C GLY A 62 -6.44 -21.57 1.95
N VAL A 63 -6.19 -20.27 2.14
CA VAL A 63 -4.84 -19.67 2.18
C VAL A 63 -4.57 -19.07 3.54
N ARG A 64 -3.38 -19.39 4.12
CA ARG A 64 -2.90 -18.76 5.34
C ARG A 64 -2.52 -17.31 5.05
N GLN A 65 -3.27 -16.37 5.63
CA GLN A 65 -3.08 -14.93 5.44
C GLN A 65 -2.76 -14.24 6.77
N GLY A 66 -1.88 -13.25 6.72
CA GLY A 66 -1.38 -12.53 7.89
C GLY A 66 -1.88 -11.10 7.97
N MET A 67 -1.97 -10.59 9.20
CA MET A 67 -2.32 -9.20 9.47
C MET A 67 -1.72 -8.71 10.78
N PHE A 68 -1.52 -7.40 10.87
CA PHE A 68 -1.24 -6.72 12.13
C PHE A 68 -2.52 -6.07 12.63
N ILE A 69 -2.79 -6.20 13.94
CA ILE A 69 -3.93 -5.56 14.59
C ILE A 69 -3.40 -4.64 15.67
N ARG A 70 -3.66 -3.34 15.50
CA ARG A 70 -3.12 -2.31 16.39
C ARG A 70 -4.18 -1.32 16.82
N SER A 71 -4.25 -1.04 18.12
CA SER A 71 -5.11 0.00 18.67
C SER A 71 -4.61 0.44 20.04
N LYS A 72 -4.74 1.71 20.37
CA LYS A 72 -4.53 2.20 21.73
C LYS A 72 -5.69 1.88 22.66
N ASN A 73 -6.85 1.57 22.11
CA ASN A 73 -8.03 1.11 22.84
C ASN A 73 -8.81 0.09 22.02
N VAL A 74 -8.82 -1.17 22.43
CA VAL A 74 -9.50 -2.28 21.73
C VAL A 74 -11.02 -2.08 21.58
N LYS A 75 -11.60 -1.14 22.32
CA LYS A 75 -13.03 -0.77 22.20
C LYS A 75 -13.29 0.20 21.03
N ASN A 76 -12.27 0.74 20.42
CA ASN A 76 -12.41 1.58 19.23
C ASN A 76 -13.12 0.80 18.10
N PRO A 77 -13.83 1.49 17.20
CA PRO A 77 -14.37 0.83 16.01
C PRO A 77 -13.26 0.20 15.18
N VAL A 78 -13.55 -0.91 14.52
CA VAL A 78 -12.59 -1.63 13.69
C VAL A 78 -12.49 -0.96 12.33
N LEU A 79 -11.25 -0.79 11.85
CA LEU A 79 -10.91 -0.35 10.49
C LEU A 79 -10.15 -1.48 9.79
N LEU A 80 -10.71 -2.04 8.73
CA LEU A 80 -9.99 -2.94 7.83
C LEU A 80 -9.28 -2.11 6.76
N TYR A 81 -7.96 -2.22 6.71
CA TYR A 81 -7.12 -1.54 5.74
C TYR A 81 -6.66 -2.51 4.64
N LEU A 82 -6.94 -2.13 3.39
CA LEU A 82 -6.54 -2.84 2.17
C LEU A 82 -5.38 -2.08 1.51
N HIS A 83 -4.19 -2.68 1.50
CA HIS A 83 -3.02 -2.08 0.86
C HIS A 83 -3.08 -2.14 -0.67
N GLY A 84 -2.21 -1.39 -1.34
CA GLY A 84 -2.06 -1.36 -2.79
C GLY A 84 -1.16 -2.46 -3.35
N GLY A 85 -0.26 -2.10 -4.26
CA GLY A 85 0.64 -3.03 -4.95
C GLY A 85 1.66 -3.76 -4.08
N MET A 86 1.82 -3.37 -2.81
CA MET A 86 2.54 -4.10 -1.75
C MET A 86 2.02 -3.65 -0.38
N PRO A 87 2.20 -4.46 0.68
CA PRO A 87 1.94 -4.02 2.04
C PRO A 87 2.73 -2.75 2.38
N ASP A 88 2.11 -1.82 3.08
CA ASP A 88 2.68 -0.54 3.47
C ASP A 88 2.70 -0.30 5.00
N TYR A 89 2.25 -1.29 5.78
CA TYR A 89 2.33 -1.25 7.25
C TYR A 89 3.72 -0.86 7.77
N PHE A 90 4.80 -1.32 7.14
CA PHE A 90 6.17 -1.00 7.54
C PHE A 90 6.49 0.51 7.46
N LEU A 91 5.71 1.30 6.72
CA LEU A 91 5.86 2.75 6.64
C LEU A 91 5.37 3.44 7.91
N THR A 92 4.49 2.82 8.70
CA THR A 92 3.91 3.42 9.92
C THR A 92 4.95 3.77 10.97
N GLU A 93 6.10 3.08 10.99
CA GLU A 93 7.22 3.39 11.89
C GLU A 93 7.84 4.76 11.57
N ARG A 94 7.98 5.06 10.28
CA ARG A 94 8.55 6.34 9.82
C ARG A 94 7.50 7.43 9.67
N TYR A 95 6.30 7.06 9.29
CA TYR A 95 5.16 7.93 9.00
C TYR A 95 3.95 7.47 9.84
N PRO A 96 3.93 7.77 11.17
CA PRO A 96 2.81 7.40 12.02
C PRO A 96 1.51 8.02 11.54
N THR A 97 0.49 7.22 11.29
CA THR A 97 -0.79 7.68 10.74
C THR A 97 -1.73 8.26 11.78
N GLY A 98 -1.56 7.91 13.06
CA GLY A 98 -2.48 8.27 14.15
C GLY A 98 -3.82 7.51 14.10
N LEU A 99 -4.00 6.59 13.16
CA LEU A 99 -5.24 5.82 13.04
C LEU A 99 -5.54 4.97 14.28
N GLU A 100 -4.50 4.46 14.96
CA GLU A 100 -4.61 3.64 16.16
C GLU A 100 -5.16 4.40 17.39
N ASP A 101 -5.23 5.74 17.31
CA ASP A 101 -5.89 6.58 18.32
C ASP A 101 -7.42 6.58 18.18
N ILE A 102 -7.93 6.22 17.00
CA ILE A 102 -9.36 6.31 16.65
C ILE A 102 -9.95 4.92 16.41
N PHE A 103 -9.16 4.03 15.81
CA PHE A 103 -9.60 2.72 15.37
C PHE A 103 -8.80 1.59 16.00
N THR A 104 -9.40 0.42 16.02
CA THR A 104 -8.68 -0.85 16.00
C THR A 104 -8.33 -1.14 14.54
N VAL A 105 -7.11 -0.78 14.14
CA VAL A 105 -6.66 -0.88 12.74
C VAL A 105 -6.18 -2.28 12.45
N VAL A 106 -6.72 -2.88 11.39
CA VAL A 106 -6.33 -4.19 10.88
C VAL A 106 -5.59 -3.98 9.55
N TRP A 107 -4.29 -3.99 9.61
CA TRP A 107 -3.38 -3.94 8.47
C TRP A 107 -3.27 -5.34 7.86
N TRP A 108 -4.25 -5.69 7.05
CA TRP A 108 -4.29 -7.01 6.42
C TRP A 108 -3.38 -7.05 5.20
N GLU A 109 -2.47 -8.01 5.16
CA GLU A 109 -1.64 -8.28 4.00
C GLU A 109 -2.32 -9.33 3.13
N GLN A 110 -2.86 -8.89 2.02
CA GLN A 110 -3.77 -9.66 1.16
C GLN A 110 -3.06 -10.87 0.53
N ARG A 111 -3.86 -11.81 0.05
CA ARG A 111 -3.43 -13.03 -0.66
C ARG A 111 -2.27 -12.75 -1.63
N GLY A 112 -1.19 -13.51 -1.51
CA GLY A 112 0.00 -13.38 -2.37
C GLY A 112 0.94 -12.23 -2.03
N SER A 113 0.67 -11.45 -0.98
CA SER A 113 1.48 -10.30 -0.55
C SER A 113 2.03 -10.49 0.86
N GLY A 114 3.23 -9.98 1.13
CA GLY A 114 3.83 -9.87 2.46
C GLY A 114 3.74 -11.13 3.32
N LEU A 115 3.10 -11.02 4.50
CA LEU A 115 2.85 -12.13 5.42
C LEU A 115 2.06 -13.29 4.77
N SER A 116 1.18 -12.94 3.83
CA SER A 116 0.30 -13.87 3.11
C SER A 116 0.93 -14.42 1.83
N TYR A 117 2.18 -14.08 1.55
CA TYR A 117 2.87 -14.63 0.38
C TYR A 117 3.26 -16.08 0.60
N SER A 118 2.98 -16.91 -0.42
CA SER A 118 3.54 -18.24 -0.59
C SER A 118 3.78 -18.51 -2.08
N SER A 119 4.89 -19.21 -2.40
CA SER A 119 5.17 -19.64 -3.77
C SER A 119 4.11 -20.63 -4.31
N ASN A 120 3.39 -21.30 -3.41
CA ASN A 120 2.37 -22.29 -3.74
C ASN A 120 1.01 -21.66 -4.09
N ILE A 121 0.83 -20.33 -3.90
CA ILE A 121 -0.40 -19.65 -4.31
C ILE A 121 -0.35 -19.47 -5.83
N PRO A 122 -1.29 -20.08 -6.59
CA PRO A 122 -1.36 -19.89 -8.03
C PRO A 122 -1.60 -18.40 -8.35
N ARG A 123 -0.90 -17.85 -9.35
CA ARG A 123 -1.12 -16.45 -9.78
C ARG A 123 -2.55 -16.22 -10.26
N GLU A 124 -3.10 -17.23 -10.92
CA GLU A 124 -4.44 -17.23 -11.48
C GLU A 124 -5.52 -17.09 -10.40
N SER A 125 -5.18 -17.40 -9.13
CA SER A 125 -6.08 -17.20 -7.98
C SER A 125 -6.11 -15.77 -7.44
N ILE A 126 -5.25 -14.89 -7.94
CA ILE A 126 -5.23 -13.47 -7.52
C ILE A 126 -6.13 -12.70 -8.50
N THR A 127 -7.43 -12.90 -8.37
CA THR A 127 -8.48 -12.24 -9.15
C THR A 127 -9.26 -11.25 -8.30
N LEU A 128 -10.01 -10.34 -8.92
CA LEU A 128 -10.88 -9.42 -8.18
C LEU A 128 -11.90 -10.18 -7.34
N ASP A 129 -12.59 -11.18 -7.91
CA ASP A 129 -13.62 -11.96 -7.22
C ASP A 129 -13.05 -12.69 -5.99
N GLN A 130 -11.84 -13.25 -6.12
CA GLN A 130 -11.17 -13.90 -4.99
C GLN A 130 -10.79 -12.88 -3.91
N MET A 131 -10.33 -11.69 -4.28
CA MET A 131 -9.98 -10.64 -3.32
C MET A 131 -11.22 -10.09 -2.61
N ILE A 132 -12.34 -9.96 -3.31
CA ILE A 132 -13.64 -9.61 -2.73
C ILE A 132 -14.08 -10.67 -1.72
N SER A 133 -14.01 -11.95 -2.10
CA SER A 133 -14.35 -13.09 -1.23
C SER A 133 -13.46 -13.14 0.01
N ASP A 134 -12.14 -12.96 -0.14
CA ASP A 134 -11.19 -12.93 0.97
C ASP A 134 -11.48 -11.75 1.91
N THR A 135 -11.78 -10.56 1.35
CA THR A 135 -12.11 -9.36 2.14
C THR A 135 -13.37 -9.56 2.97
N LYS A 136 -14.40 -10.17 2.39
CA LYS A 136 -15.64 -10.53 3.09
C LYS A 136 -15.36 -11.49 4.24
N GLU A 137 -14.56 -12.52 4.02
CA GLU A 137 -14.23 -13.50 5.07
C GLU A 137 -13.43 -12.86 6.21
N VAL A 138 -12.44 -12.02 5.89
CA VAL A 138 -11.71 -11.23 6.89
C VAL A 138 -12.66 -10.31 7.67
N THR A 139 -13.59 -9.63 6.98
CA THR A 139 -14.59 -8.77 7.62
C THR A 139 -15.46 -9.56 8.59
N ASN A 140 -16.00 -10.72 8.18
CA ASN A 140 -16.81 -11.58 9.04
C ASN A 140 -16.06 -12.05 10.30
N TYR A 141 -14.78 -12.40 10.15
CA TYR A 141 -13.93 -12.73 11.28
C TYR A 141 -13.80 -11.56 12.25
N LEU A 142 -13.56 -10.34 11.73
CA LEU A 142 -13.39 -9.15 12.56
C LEU A 142 -14.68 -8.75 13.29
N LEU A 143 -15.83 -8.80 12.60
CA LEU A 143 -17.14 -8.57 13.21
C LEU A 143 -17.37 -9.50 14.41
N LYS A 144 -17.09 -10.79 14.23
CA LYS A 144 -17.22 -11.79 15.30
C LYS A 144 -16.21 -11.57 16.42
N ARG A 145 -14.95 -11.33 16.07
CA ARG A 145 -13.86 -11.17 17.04
C ARG A 145 -14.06 -9.99 17.98
N PHE A 146 -14.48 -8.85 17.43
CA PHE A 146 -14.63 -7.60 18.18
C PHE A 146 -16.08 -7.31 18.61
N GLY A 147 -17.01 -8.21 18.29
CA GLY A 147 -18.42 -8.06 18.67
C GLY A 147 -19.11 -6.85 18.02
N GLN A 148 -18.65 -6.43 16.84
CA GLN A 148 -19.19 -5.28 16.11
C GLN A 148 -20.17 -5.74 15.04
N LYS A 149 -21.19 -4.92 14.74
CA LYS A 149 -22.17 -5.21 13.68
C LYS A 149 -21.70 -4.76 12.31
N LYS A 150 -20.88 -3.72 12.25
CA LYS A 150 -20.24 -3.13 11.06
C LYS A 150 -18.83 -2.68 11.41
N ILE A 151 -17.97 -2.59 10.42
CA ILE A 151 -16.61 -2.03 10.54
C ILE A 151 -16.41 -0.90 9.52
N TYR A 152 -15.32 -0.17 9.63
CA TYR A 152 -14.88 0.76 8.59
C TYR A 152 -13.98 0.03 7.59
N LEU A 153 -14.08 0.40 6.31
CA LEU A 153 -13.24 -0.14 5.23
C LEU A 153 -12.42 1.00 4.62
N MET A 154 -11.10 0.83 4.58
CA MET A 154 -10.19 1.77 3.92
C MET A 154 -9.35 1.02 2.89
N GLY A 155 -9.35 1.51 1.65
CA GLY A 155 -8.44 1.04 0.61
C GLY A 155 -7.39 2.09 0.30
N HIS A 156 -6.16 1.67 -0.03
CA HIS A 156 -5.10 2.52 -0.55
C HIS A 156 -4.64 2.03 -1.92
N SER A 157 -4.56 2.94 -2.91
CA SER A 157 -4.07 2.58 -4.24
C SER A 157 -4.84 1.39 -4.85
N GLY A 158 -4.17 0.31 -5.27
CA GLY A 158 -4.81 -0.92 -5.72
C GLY A 158 -5.81 -1.53 -4.72
N GLY A 159 -5.65 -1.28 -3.42
CA GLY A 159 -6.62 -1.66 -2.40
C GLY A 159 -7.95 -0.93 -2.53
N THR A 160 -7.97 0.26 -3.16
CA THR A 160 -9.22 0.99 -3.43
C THR A 160 -10.06 0.29 -4.48
N PHE A 161 -9.42 -0.33 -5.48
CA PHE A 161 -10.12 -1.11 -6.49
C PHE A 161 -10.88 -2.29 -5.89
N ILE A 162 -10.27 -2.98 -4.92
CA ILE A 162 -10.91 -4.06 -4.18
C ILE A 162 -11.97 -3.49 -3.25
N GLY A 163 -11.61 -2.49 -2.44
CA GLY A 163 -12.44 -1.92 -1.38
C GLY A 163 -13.76 -1.33 -1.89
N ILE A 164 -13.72 -0.61 -3.02
CA ILE A 164 -14.92 0.00 -3.58
C ILE A 164 -15.90 -1.06 -4.12
N ASN A 165 -15.38 -2.13 -4.74
CA ASN A 165 -16.21 -3.26 -5.19
C ASN A 165 -16.82 -4.02 -4.01
N VAL A 166 -16.08 -4.21 -2.92
CA VAL A 166 -16.58 -4.83 -1.68
C VAL A 166 -17.64 -3.96 -1.03
N ALA A 167 -17.42 -2.65 -0.93
CA ALA A 167 -18.38 -1.70 -0.35
C ALA A 167 -19.69 -1.64 -1.14
N ALA A 168 -19.63 -1.73 -2.46
CA ALA A 168 -20.79 -1.77 -3.33
C ALA A 168 -21.60 -3.07 -3.19
N GLN A 169 -20.90 -4.23 -3.06
CA GLN A 169 -21.55 -5.55 -2.98
C GLN A 169 -22.07 -5.91 -1.58
N PHE A 170 -21.44 -5.41 -0.50
CA PHE A 170 -21.74 -5.77 0.88
C PHE A 170 -21.87 -4.54 1.79
N PRO A 171 -22.74 -3.56 1.45
CA PRO A 171 -22.89 -2.32 2.21
C PRO A 171 -23.35 -2.54 3.65
N GLU A 172 -24.01 -3.67 3.93
CA GLU A 172 -24.47 -4.01 5.28
C GLU A 172 -23.34 -4.31 6.27
N LEU A 173 -22.13 -4.59 5.78
CA LEU A 173 -20.97 -4.92 6.61
C LEU A 173 -20.17 -3.69 7.06
N TYR A 174 -20.41 -2.52 6.43
CA TYR A 174 -19.55 -1.36 6.62
C TYR A 174 -20.33 -0.13 7.09
N HIS A 175 -19.67 0.67 7.97
CA HIS A 175 -20.17 2.00 8.37
C HIS A 175 -19.90 3.02 7.25
N ALA A 176 -18.71 2.95 6.65
CA ALA A 176 -18.28 3.82 5.58
C ALA A 176 -17.13 3.17 4.79
N TYR A 177 -16.91 3.64 3.57
CA TYR A 177 -15.75 3.35 2.76
C TYR A 177 -14.86 4.59 2.62
N VAL A 178 -13.53 4.41 2.80
CA VAL A 178 -12.52 5.45 2.61
C VAL A 178 -11.55 5.01 1.52
N GLY A 179 -11.53 5.72 0.41
CA GLY A 179 -10.59 5.51 -0.69
C GLY A 179 -9.42 6.49 -0.58
N VAL A 180 -8.21 5.98 -0.30
CA VAL A 180 -6.97 6.76 -0.27
C VAL A 180 -6.25 6.56 -1.60
N ALA A 181 -6.04 7.64 -2.37
CA ALA A 181 -5.59 7.56 -3.75
C ALA A 181 -6.51 6.61 -4.56
N GLN A 182 -7.81 6.96 -4.60
CA GLN A 182 -8.86 6.14 -5.22
C GLN A 182 -8.62 5.94 -6.72
N MET A 183 -8.49 4.69 -7.12
CA MET A 183 -8.46 4.31 -8.54
C MET A 183 -9.81 4.58 -9.20
N SER A 184 -9.76 4.98 -10.48
CA SER A 184 -10.91 5.13 -11.39
C SER A 184 -10.62 4.35 -12.67
N CYS A 185 -9.88 4.93 -13.61
CA CYS A 185 -9.38 4.29 -14.81
C CYS A 185 -7.85 4.23 -14.75
N GLN A 186 -7.27 3.07 -14.38
CA GLN A 186 -5.83 2.98 -14.11
C GLN A 186 -4.98 3.12 -15.37
N LEU A 187 -5.43 2.58 -16.51
CA LEU A 187 -4.66 2.72 -17.76
C LEU A 187 -4.54 4.19 -18.18
N GLU A 188 -5.61 4.96 -18.03
CA GLU A 188 -5.58 6.40 -18.30
C GLU A 188 -4.69 7.15 -17.29
N SER A 189 -4.71 6.75 -16.00
CA SER A 189 -3.77 7.30 -15.00
C SER A 189 -2.32 7.07 -15.41
N GLU A 190 -1.97 5.87 -15.90
CA GLU A 190 -0.61 5.55 -16.36
C GLU A 190 -0.23 6.38 -17.61
N ARG A 191 -1.17 6.60 -18.53
CA ARG A 191 -0.93 7.46 -19.70
C ARG A 191 -0.65 8.90 -19.30
N LEU A 192 -1.48 9.47 -18.41
CA LEU A 192 -1.30 10.83 -17.91
C LEU A 192 0.02 10.98 -17.13
N ALA A 193 0.38 9.98 -16.33
CA ALA A 193 1.66 9.95 -15.63
C ALA A 193 2.85 9.89 -16.59
N TYR A 194 2.76 9.08 -17.64
CA TYR A 194 3.78 8.98 -18.68
C TYR A 194 3.99 10.33 -19.38
N GLU A 195 2.92 10.99 -19.80
CA GLU A 195 2.98 12.31 -20.46
C GLU A 195 3.58 13.37 -19.54
N TYR A 196 3.15 13.43 -18.28
CA TYR A 196 3.74 14.31 -17.28
C TYR A 196 5.24 14.07 -17.10
N MET A 197 5.66 12.82 -16.97
CA MET A 197 7.09 12.50 -16.81
C MET A 197 7.91 12.91 -18.05
N ILE A 198 7.41 12.68 -19.25
CA ILE A 198 8.05 13.12 -20.51
C ILE A 198 8.26 14.63 -20.49
N GLU A 199 7.22 15.40 -20.15
CA GLU A 199 7.29 16.85 -20.08
C GLU A 199 8.30 17.32 -19.04
N GLN A 200 8.21 16.81 -17.81
CA GLN A 200 9.12 17.22 -16.71
C GLN A 200 10.59 16.87 -17.02
N TYR A 201 10.87 15.73 -17.63
CA TYR A 201 12.25 15.37 -18.00
C TYR A 201 12.78 16.17 -19.20
N LYS A 202 11.93 16.68 -20.07
CA LYS A 202 12.30 17.68 -21.09
C LYS A 202 12.67 19.00 -20.43
N VAL A 203 11.82 19.52 -19.54
CA VAL A 203 12.04 20.80 -18.84
C VAL A 203 13.30 20.75 -17.98
N THR A 204 13.55 19.67 -17.26
CA THR A 204 14.73 19.51 -16.37
C THR A 204 16.01 19.13 -17.12
N GLY A 205 15.95 18.88 -18.44
CA GLY A 205 17.10 18.49 -19.26
C GLY A 205 17.64 17.09 -18.95
N ASN A 206 16.91 16.22 -18.27
CA ASN A 206 17.35 14.84 -18.00
C ASN A 206 17.15 13.94 -19.22
N MET A 207 17.98 14.19 -20.25
CA MET A 207 17.90 13.47 -21.52
C MET A 207 18.09 11.95 -21.41
N LYS A 208 18.76 11.48 -20.35
CA LYS A 208 18.95 10.04 -20.11
C LYS A 208 17.63 9.37 -19.75
N MET A 209 16.85 9.96 -18.83
CA MET A 209 15.55 9.41 -18.43
C MET A 209 14.52 9.61 -19.53
N LEU A 210 14.52 10.79 -20.17
CA LEU A 210 13.65 11.09 -21.30
C LEU A 210 13.72 10.01 -22.39
N ARG A 211 14.93 9.71 -22.92
CA ARG A 211 15.11 8.67 -23.95
C ARG A 211 14.61 7.29 -23.53
N LYS A 212 14.77 6.94 -22.24
CA LYS A 212 14.25 5.67 -21.72
C LYS A 212 12.74 5.61 -21.71
N LEU A 213 12.08 6.69 -21.32
CA LEU A 213 10.63 6.79 -21.35
C LEU A 213 10.11 6.79 -22.79
N GLU A 214 10.72 7.57 -23.70
CA GLU A 214 10.36 7.61 -25.11
C GLU A 214 10.47 6.23 -25.81
N SER A 215 11.38 5.36 -25.33
CA SER A 215 11.49 3.98 -25.83
C SER A 215 10.45 3.01 -25.25
N ALA A 216 9.60 3.46 -24.33
CA ALA A 216 8.61 2.64 -23.63
C ALA A 216 7.26 3.38 -23.51
N PRO A 217 6.63 3.76 -24.64
CA PRO A 217 5.43 4.59 -24.62
C PRO A 217 4.23 3.86 -24.00
N VAL A 218 3.45 4.60 -23.21
CA VAL A 218 2.16 4.15 -22.67
C VAL A 218 1.04 4.71 -23.53
N THR A 219 0.17 3.85 -24.02
CA THR A 219 -1.01 4.23 -24.82
C THR A 219 -2.24 3.49 -24.37
N LEU A 220 -3.42 4.05 -24.64
CA LEU A 220 -4.70 3.36 -24.34
C LEU A 220 -4.89 2.11 -25.21
N LYS A 221 -4.27 2.07 -26.38
CA LYS A 221 -4.38 0.95 -27.32
C LYS A 221 -3.47 -0.21 -26.94
N ASP A 222 -2.20 0.08 -26.63
CA ASP A 222 -1.16 -0.93 -26.43
C ASP A 222 -0.87 -1.19 -24.95
N GLY A 223 -1.44 -0.36 -24.05
CA GLY A 223 -1.30 -0.50 -22.61
C GLY A 223 0.04 0.00 -22.06
N THR A 224 0.50 -0.64 -21.01
CA THR A 224 1.77 -0.34 -20.31
C THR A 224 2.81 -1.41 -20.65
N PRO A 225 3.86 -1.11 -21.43
CA PRO A 225 4.91 -2.09 -21.73
C PRO A 225 5.75 -2.42 -20.48
N ASP A 226 6.28 -3.65 -20.39
CA ASP A 226 7.12 -4.10 -19.26
C ASP A 226 8.32 -3.17 -19.03
N SER A 227 8.93 -2.66 -20.10
CA SER A 227 10.03 -1.70 -20.03
C SER A 227 9.65 -0.40 -19.33
N TYR A 228 8.42 0.08 -19.49
CA TYR A 228 7.88 1.21 -18.75
C TYR A 228 7.71 0.87 -17.26
N LEU A 229 7.09 -0.26 -16.93
CA LEU A 229 6.87 -0.68 -15.54
C LEU A 229 8.19 -0.77 -14.74
N LEU A 230 9.29 -1.18 -15.37
CA LEU A 230 10.63 -1.20 -14.78
C LEU A 230 11.22 0.20 -14.52
N LEU A 231 10.80 1.22 -15.28
CA LEU A 231 11.28 2.60 -15.15
C LEU A 231 10.40 3.46 -14.26
N ARG A 232 9.11 3.18 -14.26
CA ARG A 232 8.01 3.99 -13.72
C ARG A 232 8.28 4.47 -12.29
N ASP A 233 8.47 3.56 -11.37
CA ASP A 233 8.64 3.91 -9.95
C ASP A 233 9.85 4.84 -9.75
N LYS A 234 10.97 4.57 -10.42
CA LYS A 234 12.16 5.43 -10.34
C LYS A 234 11.90 6.81 -10.92
N ALA A 235 11.23 6.89 -12.05
CA ALA A 235 10.95 8.14 -12.74
C ALA A 235 9.98 9.00 -11.90
N MET A 236 8.88 8.41 -11.41
CA MET A 236 7.90 9.10 -10.57
C MET A 236 8.51 9.62 -9.25
N HIS A 237 9.26 8.78 -8.53
CA HIS A 237 9.88 9.19 -7.26
C HIS A 237 10.90 10.30 -7.46
N SER A 238 11.70 10.27 -8.53
CA SER A 238 12.66 11.35 -8.80
C SER A 238 11.98 12.71 -8.97
N LEU A 239 10.76 12.73 -9.49
CA LEU A 239 9.93 13.94 -9.66
C LEU A 239 9.09 14.29 -8.42
N GLY A 240 9.00 13.39 -7.43
CA GLY A 240 8.19 13.60 -6.23
C GLY A 240 6.69 13.37 -6.45
N VAL A 241 6.34 12.49 -7.39
CA VAL A 241 4.95 12.16 -7.74
C VAL A 241 4.67 10.66 -7.58
N GLY A 242 5.54 9.96 -6.85
CA GLY A 242 5.40 8.55 -6.49
C GLY A 242 4.76 8.36 -5.12
N THR A 243 5.24 7.41 -4.32
CA THR A 243 4.64 6.99 -3.03
C THR A 243 4.40 8.17 -2.08
N THR A 244 5.38 9.06 -1.90
CA THR A 244 5.20 10.33 -1.19
C THR A 244 5.90 11.45 -1.96
N HIS A 245 5.42 12.69 -1.77
CA HIS A 245 5.98 13.86 -2.46
C HIS A 245 7.47 14.09 -2.16
N ASN A 246 7.89 13.80 -0.94
CA ASN A 246 9.26 13.98 -0.49
C ASN A 246 10.18 12.76 -0.70
N MET A 247 9.63 11.61 -1.06
CA MET A 247 10.39 10.38 -1.28
C MET A 247 11.00 10.39 -2.69
N LYS A 248 12.31 10.66 -2.79
CA LYS A 248 12.99 10.75 -4.09
C LYS A 248 13.59 9.42 -4.58
N SER A 249 13.52 8.36 -3.78
CA SER A 249 14.08 7.04 -4.13
C SER A 249 13.33 5.90 -3.46
N VAL A 250 12.92 4.92 -4.24
CA VAL A 250 12.34 3.65 -3.76
C VAL A 250 13.32 2.90 -2.85
N ILE A 251 14.64 2.97 -3.15
CA ILE A 251 15.64 2.25 -2.36
C ILE A 251 15.70 2.78 -0.93
N THR A 252 15.84 4.09 -0.76
CA THR A 252 15.96 4.69 0.59
C THR A 252 14.61 4.86 1.29
N GLY A 253 13.55 5.09 0.53
CA GLY A 253 12.22 5.37 1.06
C GLY A 253 11.36 4.13 1.33
N ILE A 254 11.54 3.06 0.57
CA ILE A 254 10.73 1.84 0.69
C ILE A 254 11.59 0.64 1.08
N PHE A 255 12.61 0.29 0.26
CA PHE A 255 13.40 -0.91 0.47
C PHE A 255 14.08 -0.93 1.85
N PHE A 256 14.87 0.09 2.17
CA PHE A 256 15.53 0.13 3.49
C PHE A 256 14.54 0.30 4.64
N GLN A 257 13.40 0.96 4.45
CA GLN A 257 12.39 1.05 5.51
C GLN A 257 11.76 -0.31 5.79
N SER A 258 11.43 -1.09 4.76
CA SER A 258 10.92 -2.45 4.94
C SER A 258 11.92 -3.36 5.66
N LEU A 259 13.23 -3.19 5.42
CA LEU A 259 14.28 -3.94 6.13
C LEU A 259 14.43 -3.51 7.59
N LYS A 260 14.18 -2.24 7.92
CA LYS A 260 14.29 -1.73 9.29
C LYS A 260 13.12 -2.12 10.17
N CYS A 261 11.92 -2.28 9.60
CA CYS A 261 10.71 -2.58 10.38
C CYS A 261 10.90 -3.88 11.19
N ARG A 262 10.79 -3.75 12.52
CA ARG A 262 11.06 -4.83 13.47
C ARG A 262 9.93 -5.84 13.58
N ASP A 263 8.73 -5.49 13.13
CA ASP A 263 7.53 -6.30 13.26
C ASP A 263 7.50 -7.50 12.31
N TYR A 264 8.41 -7.52 11.33
CA TYR A 264 8.61 -8.64 10.41
C TYR A 264 9.85 -9.45 10.74
N THR A 265 9.75 -10.77 10.64
CA THR A 265 10.92 -11.64 10.59
C THR A 265 11.67 -11.43 9.26
N LEU A 266 12.94 -11.86 9.21
CA LEU A 266 13.73 -11.78 7.98
C LEU A 266 13.06 -12.51 6.80
N ILE A 267 12.46 -13.68 7.07
CA ILE A 267 11.73 -14.44 6.04
C ILE A 267 10.50 -13.67 5.54
N GLU A 268 9.77 -13.00 6.43
CA GLU A 268 8.61 -12.19 6.05
C GLU A 268 9.00 -10.96 5.21
N LYS A 269 10.15 -10.35 5.49
CA LYS A 269 10.72 -9.28 4.64
C LYS A 269 11.04 -9.79 3.24
N ILE A 270 11.62 -10.98 3.12
CA ILE A 270 11.87 -11.63 1.80
C ILE A 270 10.54 -11.91 1.09
N LYS A 271 9.55 -12.45 1.80
CA LYS A 271 8.20 -12.71 1.26
C LYS A 271 7.54 -11.45 0.73
N MET A 272 7.68 -10.33 1.43
CA MET A 272 7.12 -9.02 1.02
C MET A 272 7.64 -8.63 -0.38
N TRP A 273 8.94 -8.71 -0.62
CA TRP A 273 9.54 -8.37 -1.91
C TRP A 273 9.24 -9.42 -2.98
N SER A 274 9.14 -10.69 -2.61
CA SER A 274 8.71 -11.75 -3.53
C SER A 274 7.26 -11.55 -3.98
N GLY A 275 6.37 -11.15 -3.06
CA GLY A 275 4.98 -10.79 -3.37
C GLY A 275 4.91 -9.56 -4.28
N LYS A 276 5.67 -8.51 -3.99
CA LYS A 276 5.76 -7.30 -4.83
C LYS A 276 6.18 -7.63 -6.27
N ALA A 277 7.19 -8.48 -6.45
CA ALA A 277 7.64 -8.89 -7.78
C ALA A 277 6.57 -9.64 -8.58
N ARG A 278 5.61 -10.28 -7.91
CA ARG A 278 4.50 -11.02 -8.54
C ARG A 278 3.23 -10.19 -8.76
N SER A 279 3.03 -9.11 -8.01
CA SER A 279 1.78 -8.34 -8.05
C SER A 279 1.49 -7.73 -9.43
N GLY A 280 2.50 -7.18 -10.09
CA GLY A 280 2.38 -6.54 -11.39
C GLY A 280 2.09 -7.48 -12.59
N VAL A 281 2.02 -8.79 -12.36
CA VAL A 281 1.74 -9.80 -13.39
C VAL A 281 0.56 -10.71 -13.00
N SER A 282 -0.29 -10.27 -12.08
CA SER A 282 -1.48 -11.00 -11.65
C SER A 282 -2.68 -10.68 -12.54
N PRO A 283 -3.70 -11.57 -12.63
CA PRO A 283 -4.98 -11.26 -13.27
C PRO A 283 -5.66 -10.03 -12.69
N LEU A 284 -5.49 -9.78 -11.39
CA LEU A 284 -6.01 -8.58 -10.72
C LEU A 284 -5.43 -7.30 -11.33
N TRP A 285 -4.12 -7.23 -11.60
CA TRP A 285 -3.51 -6.08 -12.25
C TRP A 285 -4.05 -5.86 -13.67
N GLY A 286 -4.18 -6.93 -14.45
CA GLY A 286 -4.80 -6.87 -15.77
C GLY A 286 -6.24 -6.35 -15.70
N LYS A 287 -7.04 -6.81 -14.72
CA LYS A 287 -8.42 -6.32 -14.51
C LYS A 287 -8.42 -4.82 -14.12
N MET A 288 -7.51 -4.37 -13.24
CA MET A 288 -7.38 -2.94 -12.89
C MET A 288 -7.10 -2.05 -14.10
N LEU A 289 -6.21 -2.50 -15.00
CA LEU A 289 -5.88 -1.75 -16.23
C LEU A 289 -7.03 -1.71 -17.24
N SER A 290 -7.87 -2.74 -17.28
CA SER A 290 -8.97 -2.86 -18.25
C SER A 290 -10.32 -2.34 -17.73
N THR A 291 -10.39 -1.87 -16.48
CA THR A 291 -11.62 -1.42 -15.84
C THR A 291 -11.70 0.09 -15.76
N ASP A 292 -12.86 0.63 -16.10
CA ASP A 292 -13.30 1.98 -15.73
C ASP A 292 -14.34 1.87 -14.60
N LEU A 293 -13.96 2.27 -13.39
CA LEU A 293 -14.85 2.21 -12.23
C LEU A 293 -16.02 3.20 -12.33
N ALA A 294 -15.90 4.27 -13.10
CA ALA A 294 -17.01 5.18 -13.34
C ALA A 294 -18.16 4.51 -14.10
N VAL A 295 -17.85 3.43 -14.85
CA VAL A 295 -18.85 2.61 -15.56
C VAL A 295 -19.28 1.40 -14.72
N GLU A 296 -18.34 0.73 -14.01
CA GLU A 296 -18.64 -0.53 -13.31
C GLU A 296 -19.25 -0.33 -11.91
N VAL A 297 -18.88 0.75 -11.19
CA VAL A 297 -19.36 1.03 -9.82
C VAL A 297 -19.90 2.46 -9.76
N THR A 298 -21.15 2.62 -10.14
CA THR A 298 -21.81 3.94 -10.24
C THR A 298 -22.54 4.36 -8.96
N GLU A 299 -22.77 3.41 -8.01
CA GLU A 299 -23.54 3.66 -6.79
C GLU A 299 -23.02 2.80 -5.63
N ILE A 300 -22.96 3.40 -4.43
CA ILE A 300 -22.62 2.72 -3.17
C ILE A 300 -23.60 3.18 -2.11
N ASN A 301 -24.21 2.22 -1.38
CA ASN A 301 -25.27 2.47 -0.41
C ASN A 301 -24.77 2.74 1.03
N ILE A 302 -23.52 3.22 1.18
CA ILE A 302 -22.93 3.68 2.45
C ILE A 302 -22.15 4.98 2.21
N PRO A 303 -21.80 5.75 3.26
CA PRO A 303 -20.95 6.92 3.15
C PRO A 303 -19.60 6.62 2.48
N VAL A 304 -19.16 7.50 1.57
CA VAL A 304 -17.92 7.36 0.78
C VAL A 304 -17.06 8.61 0.93
N TYR A 305 -15.78 8.41 1.23
CA TYR A 305 -14.81 9.48 1.42
C TYR A 305 -13.54 9.21 0.63
N PHE A 306 -13.12 10.16 -0.20
CA PHE A 306 -11.86 10.04 -0.96
C PHE A 306 -10.82 11.00 -0.40
N PHE A 307 -9.62 10.48 -0.12
CA PHE A 307 -8.44 11.22 0.29
C PHE A 307 -7.43 11.18 -0.83
N HIS A 308 -7.06 12.34 -1.39
CA HIS A 308 -6.20 12.37 -2.56
C HIS A 308 -5.17 13.50 -2.51
N GLY A 309 -3.89 13.17 -2.77
CA GLY A 309 -2.82 14.15 -2.87
C GLY A 309 -2.78 14.80 -4.24
N ILE A 310 -2.53 16.12 -4.30
CA ILE A 310 -2.47 16.86 -5.58
C ILE A 310 -1.27 16.46 -6.44
N TYR A 311 -0.22 15.90 -5.85
CA TYR A 311 0.99 15.43 -6.55
C TYR A 311 0.92 13.95 -6.92
N ASP A 312 -0.24 13.31 -6.78
CA ASP A 312 -0.41 11.90 -7.13
C ASP A 312 -0.54 11.71 -8.65
N TYR A 313 0.50 11.13 -9.24
CA TYR A 313 0.50 10.64 -10.62
C TYR A 313 0.56 9.12 -10.70
N THR A 314 0.60 8.42 -9.56
CA THR A 314 0.45 6.96 -9.52
C THR A 314 -0.99 6.55 -9.79
N VAL A 315 -1.93 7.31 -9.19
CA VAL A 315 -3.36 7.31 -9.49
C VAL A 315 -3.78 8.76 -9.69
N SER A 316 -4.33 9.07 -10.85
CA SER A 316 -4.62 10.46 -11.23
C SER A 316 -5.64 11.12 -10.28
N TYR A 317 -5.22 12.24 -9.68
CA TYR A 317 -6.10 13.10 -8.86
C TYR A 317 -7.36 13.53 -9.63
N ASN A 318 -7.20 13.96 -10.88
CA ASN A 318 -8.32 14.46 -11.69
C ASN A 318 -9.31 13.34 -12.00
N LEU A 319 -8.84 12.18 -12.44
CA LEU A 319 -9.72 11.04 -12.73
C LEU A 319 -10.45 10.54 -11.48
N ALA A 320 -9.79 10.55 -10.32
CA ALA A 320 -10.43 10.20 -9.06
C ALA A 320 -11.52 11.21 -8.68
N LYS A 321 -11.28 12.52 -8.93
CA LYS A 321 -12.26 13.58 -8.67
C LYS A 321 -13.44 13.52 -9.62
N ASP A 322 -13.19 13.25 -10.90
CA ASP A 322 -14.25 13.08 -11.91
C ASP A 322 -15.13 11.88 -11.54
N TYR A 323 -14.52 10.75 -11.20
CA TYR A 323 -15.25 9.57 -10.70
C TYR A 323 -16.06 9.87 -9.45
N PHE A 324 -15.49 10.60 -8.48
CA PHE A 324 -16.22 11.02 -7.28
C PHE A 324 -17.46 11.84 -7.60
N ASN A 325 -17.38 12.75 -8.57
CA ASN A 325 -18.52 13.58 -8.97
C ASN A 325 -19.68 12.74 -9.51
N GLU A 326 -19.38 11.70 -10.29
CA GLU A 326 -20.36 10.80 -10.92
C GLU A 326 -20.92 9.74 -9.96
N LEU A 327 -20.10 9.27 -9.01
CA LEU A 327 -20.47 8.23 -8.05
C LEU A 327 -21.65 8.68 -7.17
N LYS A 328 -22.68 7.84 -7.04
CA LYS A 328 -23.81 8.05 -6.14
C LYS A 328 -23.54 7.39 -4.79
N ALA A 329 -23.72 8.14 -3.71
CA ALA A 329 -23.68 7.61 -2.34
C ALA A 329 -24.50 8.51 -1.41
N PRO A 330 -25.01 7.99 -0.27
CA PRO A 330 -25.85 8.77 0.66
C PRO A 330 -25.11 9.96 1.27
N ILE A 331 -23.82 9.82 1.49
CA ILE A 331 -22.89 10.88 1.95
C ILE A 331 -21.60 10.73 1.18
N LYS A 332 -21.08 11.84 0.64
CA LYS A 332 -19.82 11.87 -0.10
C LYS A 332 -18.91 12.99 0.42
N GLY A 333 -17.60 12.72 0.51
CA GLY A 333 -16.59 13.73 0.81
C GLY A 333 -15.32 13.49 -0.01
N PHE A 334 -14.86 14.53 -0.73
CA PHE A 334 -13.57 14.51 -1.43
C PHE A 334 -12.60 15.46 -0.74
N TYR A 335 -11.53 14.93 -0.18
CA TYR A 335 -10.55 15.69 0.59
C TYR A 335 -9.22 15.75 -0.15
N THR A 336 -8.88 16.95 -0.57
CA THR A 336 -7.61 17.26 -1.24
C THR A 336 -6.49 17.43 -0.22
N PHE A 337 -5.35 16.80 -0.45
CA PHE A 337 -4.14 16.90 0.37
C PHE A 337 -3.06 17.66 -0.41
N GLU A 338 -2.80 18.89 0.00
CA GLU A 338 -2.02 19.86 -0.80
C GLU A 338 -0.50 19.63 -0.73
N LYS A 339 -0.03 18.81 0.20
CA LYS A 339 1.40 18.53 0.39
C LYS A 339 1.74 17.07 0.05
N SER A 340 0.74 16.28 -0.35
CA SER A 340 0.86 14.83 -0.55
C SER A 340 0.87 14.45 -2.01
N ALA A 341 1.60 13.35 -2.30
CA ALA A 341 1.45 12.57 -3.51
C ALA A 341 0.50 11.38 -3.25
N HIS A 342 0.96 10.15 -3.47
CA HIS A 342 0.13 8.95 -3.46
C HIS A 342 -0.33 8.46 -2.08
N SER A 343 0.26 8.97 -0.99
CA SER A 343 0.04 8.40 0.36
C SER A 343 -0.36 9.46 1.40
N PRO A 344 -1.47 10.19 1.20
CA PRO A 344 -1.85 11.32 2.06
C PRO A 344 -2.00 10.97 3.55
N ILE A 345 -2.44 9.76 3.92
CA ILE A 345 -2.54 9.36 5.33
C ILE A 345 -1.17 9.24 6.03
N PHE A 346 -0.10 9.04 5.26
CA PHE A 346 1.28 9.00 5.76
C PHE A 346 1.97 10.37 5.68
N GLU A 347 1.57 11.21 4.72
CA GLU A 347 2.21 12.50 4.46
C GLU A 347 1.60 13.66 5.26
N GLU A 348 0.28 13.63 5.46
CA GLU A 348 -0.49 14.64 6.22
C GLU A 348 -1.40 13.93 7.25
N PRO A 349 -0.83 13.17 8.22
CA PRO A 349 -1.60 12.35 9.15
C PRO A 349 -2.52 13.17 10.05
N GLU A 350 -2.12 14.38 10.47
CA GLU A 350 -2.95 15.24 11.31
C GLU A 350 -4.23 15.65 10.60
N LYS A 351 -4.14 16.02 9.31
CA LYS A 351 -5.29 16.35 8.47
C LYS A 351 -6.20 15.14 8.30
N SER A 352 -5.60 13.97 8.03
CA SER A 352 -6.33 12.70 7.90
C SER A 352 -7.11 12.36 9.18
N VAL A 353 -6.46 12.45 10.33
CA VAL A 353 -7.06 12.20 11.66
C VAL A 353 -8.19 13.18 11.94
N GLN A 354 -8.01 14.47 11.62
CA GLN A 354 -9.03 15.50 11.82
C GLN A 354 -10.28 15.21 10.97
N ILE A 355 -10.13 14.88 9.70
CA ILE A 355 -11.25 14.53 8.80
C ILE A 355 -11.96 13.28 9.31
N ILE A 356 -11.21 12.25 9.68
CA ILE A 356 -11.79 11.00 10.21
C ILE A 356 -12.64 11.27 11.45
N ARG A 357 -12.13 12.06 12.41
CA ARG A 357 -12.87 12.40 13.65
C ARG A 357 -14.10 13.25 13.39
N ASN A 358 -13.96 14.26 12.55
CA ASN A 358 -15.02 15.26 12.37
C ASN A 358 -16.10 14.77 11.42
N ASP A 359 -15.75 14.07 10.35
CA ASP A 359 -16.67 13.73 9.28
C ASP A 359 -16.99 12.22 9.28
N ILE A 360 -15.99 11.36 9.16
CA ILE A 360 -16.22 9.92 8.90
C ILE A 360 -16.89 9.23 10.08
N ILE A 361 -16.39 9.45 11.31
CA ILE A 361 -16.97 8.84 12.52
C ILE A 361 -18.39 9.36 12.79
N ASN A 362 -18.65 10.62 12.45
CA ASN A 362 -19.96 11.25 12.64
C ASN A 362 -20.93 11.01 11.47
N GLY A 363 -20.47 10.32 10.40
CA GLY A 363 -21.30 10.04 9.25
C GLY A 363 -21.79 11.30 8.54
N GLN A 364 -20.90 12.28 8.36
CA GLN A 364 -21.18 13.57 7.68
C GLN A 364 -20.04 13.92 6.74
N SER A 365 -20.21 14.97 5.93
CA SER A 365 -19.16 15.56 5.11
C SER A 365 -19.21 17.06 5.21
N THR A 366 -18.07 17.68 5.53
CA THR A 366 -17.89 19.13 5.49
C THR A 366 -17.44 19.62 4.11
N GLN A 367 -17.13 18.70 3.20
CA GLN A 367 -16.75 18.97 1.81
C GLN A 367 -17.54 18.06 0.87
N SER A 368 -18.29 18.66 -0.02
CA SER A 368 -19.03 18.01 -1.12
C SER A 368 -18.37 18.27 -2.45
#